data_adfa04a2292e1f06fe4aeeee964382a6
#
_entry.id   adfa04a2292e1f06fe4aeeee964382a6
#
_cell.length_a   1.000
_cell.length_b   1.000
_cell.length_c   1.000
_cell.angle_alpha   90.00
_cell.angle_beta   90.00
_cell.angle_gamma   90.00
#
_symmetry.space_group_name_H-M   'P 1'
#
loop_
_entity.id
_entity.type
_entity.pdbx_description
1 polymer ?
#
loop_
_entity_poly.entity_id
_entity_poly.type
_entity_poly.pdbx_seq_one_letter_code
_entity_poly.pdbx_strand_id
1 'polypeptide(L)'
;MSVVNSILDQIQLPRMVRVRQKFDETMLDDIPGEVVRQLSRTEIASQIRPGMTIAVGVGSRGIHQIDVIVRAALNYLKACGAEPFIVPAMGSHGGATAEGQREVLANYGITEVSMEVPIKSSMEVVPVGVNEDGFTVYIDKNAYEADGIIVINRFKPHPAFRGRYECGLMKMLTIGLGKQQGAQVCHTEGFPKMARNVEMFARCIIKNTNLIAGLGIIENAYDRTMELHGLTSEEILDQEPALLLKAKKNIPTVIPTRLDVLVVDQMGKNFGGDGMDANVTRRFLVPGMEPDPEGPACVVPLSLSAESHGNAMGIGAADTTTRRLFEAMDFEATYPNALTAALAGSVRIPMVLDSDKHAIQAAVRSVWGADPARLRIVRIPNTLHIEQIEVSEALLPELRDRDDIEILSEPYAWDFDASGNLF
;
A
#
# COMPACT_ATOMS: atom_id res chain seq x y z
N MET A 1 -13.98 41.01 -7.93
CA MET A 1 -13.05 39.89 -8.21
C MET A 1 -12.10 39.79 -7.04
N SER A 2 -11.84 38.59 -6.52
CA SER A 2 -10.86 38.38 -5.44
C SER A 2 -9.44 38.73 -5.96
N VAL A 3 -8.58 39.34 -5.13
CA VAL A 3 -7.17 39.57 -5.47
C VAL A 3 -6.47 38.26 -5.86
N VAL A 4 -6.79 37.16 -5.16
CA VAL A 4 -6.26 35.82 -5.45
C VAL A 4 -6.62 35.42 -6.88
N ASN A 5 -7.90 35.49 -7.25
CA ASN A 5 -8.36 35.11 -8.59
C ASN A 5 -7.68 35.97 -9.67
N SER A 6 -7.51 37.29 -9.42
CA SER A 6 -6.83 38.21 -10.38
C SER A 6 -5.36 37.81 -10.63
N ILE A 7 -4.68 37.25 -9.64
CA ILE A 7 -3.31 36.76 -9.79
C ILE A 7 -3.32 35.42 -10.59
N LEU A 8 -4.23 34.53 -10.25
CA LEU A 8 -4.28 33.18 -10.84
C LEU A 8 -4.75 33.18 -12.30
N ASP A 9 -5.72 34.06 -12.65
CA ASP A 9 -6.24 34.16 -14.03
C ASP A 9 -5.18 34.57 -15.06
N GLN A 10 -4.03 35.10 -14.60
CA GLN A 10 -2.90 35.44 -15.48
C GLN A 10 -2.02 34.22 -15.80
N ILE A 11 -2.19 33.11 -15.08
CA ILE A 11 -1.38 31.89 -15.25
C ILE A 11 -1.95 31.09 -16.41
N GLN A 12 -1.14 30.90 -17.45
CA GLN A 12 -1.48 30.05 -18.59
C GLN A 12 -1.14 28.60 -18.24
N LEU A 13 -2.09 27.70 -18.53
CA LEU A 13 -1.88 26.25 -18.41
C LEU A 13 -1.48 25.67 -19.79
N PRO A 14 -0.56 24.71 -19.83
CA PRO A 14 -0.16 24.06 -21.07
C PRO A 14 -1.32 23.20 -21.63
N ARG A 15 -1.23 22.86 -22.92
CA ARG A 15 -2.12 21.84 -23.49
C ARG A 15 -1.77 20.47 -22.92
N MET A 16 -2.78 19.60 -22.85
CA MET A 16 -2.68 18.24 -22.34
C MET A 16 -2.85 17.21 -23.46
N VAL A 17 -2.30 16.03 -23.24
CA VAL A 17 -2.40 14.90 -24.15
C VAL A 17 -2.78 13.69 -23.33
N ARG A 18 -3.76 12.91 -23.78
CA ARG A 18 -4.09 11.61 -23.17
C ARG A 18 -3.09 10.56 -23.59
N VAL A 19 -2.61 9.81 -22.61
CA VAL A 19 -1.70 8.70 -22.85
C VAL A 19 -2.13 7.48 -22.05
N ARG A 20 -1.82 6.29 -22.58
CA ARG A 20 -1.93 5.04 -21.84
C ARG A 20 -0.54 4.57 -21.44
N GLN A 21 -0.35 4.30 -20.17
CA GLN A 21 0.82 3.61 -19.64
C GLN A 21 0.56 2.10 -19.72
N LYS A 22 1.50 1.34 -20.26
CA LYS A 22 1.45 -0.12 -20.34
C LYS A 22 2.34 -0.68 -19.24
N PHE A 23 1.77 -1.46 -18.37
CA PHE A 23 2.49 -2.17 -17.32
C PHE A 23 2.62 -3.65 -17.68
N ASP A 24 3.48 -4.37 -16.98
CA ASP A 24 3.61 -5.82 -17.13
C ASP A 24 2.29 -6.49 -16.69
N GLU A 25 1.65 -7.22 -17.62
CA GLU A 25 0.40 -7.94 -17.43
C GLU A 25 0.62 -9.40 -17.00
N THR A 26 1.89 -9.83 -16.86
CA THR A 26 2.21 -11.21 -16.48
C THR A 26 1.46 -11.59 -15.21
N MET A 27 0.78 -12.71 -15.25
CA MET A 27 0.04 -13.26 -14.11
C MET A 27 0.09 -14.78 -14.12
N LEU A 28 -0.19 -15.40 -12.98
CA LEU A 28 -0.32 -16.85 -12.86
C LEU A 28 -1.68 -17.31 -13.39
N ASP A 29 -1.67 -18.31 -14.27
CA ASP A 29 -2.88 -18.95 -14.79
C ASP A 29 -3.47 -19.97 -13.80
N ASP A 30 -2.62 -20.69 -13.05
CA ASP A 30 -2.99 -21.72 -12.08
C ASP A 30 -2.43 -21.38 -10.69
N ILE A 31 -3.13 -20.50 -9.99
CA ILE A 31 -2.78 -20.12 -8.62
C ILE A 31 -2.81 -21.31 -7.65
N PRO A 32 -3.86 -22.16 -7.61
CA PRO A 32 -3.87 -23.34 -6.73
C PRO A 32 -2.71 -24.29 -6.96
N GLY A 33 -2.42 -24.62 -8.22
CA GLY A 33 -1.29 -25.49 -8.57
C GLY A 33 0.04 -24.89 -8.17
N GLU A 34 0.22 -23.59 -8.33
CA GLU A 34 1.43 -22.89 -7.91
C GLU A 34 1.58 -22.87 -6.37
N VAL A 35 0.52 -22.66 -5.60
CA VAL A 35 0.55 -22.77 -4.13
C VAL A 35 1.03 -24.16 -3.72
N VAL A 36 0.47 -25.22 -4.32
CA VAL A 36 0.88 -26.60 -4.04
C VAL A 36 2.35 -26.80 -4.42
N ARG A 37 2.79 -26.33 -5.58
CA ARG A 37 4.18 -26.43 -6.02
C ARG A 37 5.15 -25.77 -5.03
N GLN A 38 4.80 -24.60 -4.55
CA GLN A 38 5.64 -23.84 -3.61
C GLN A 38 5.71 -24.50 -2.24
N LEU A 39 4.60 -25.00 -1.69
CA LEU A 39 4.57 -25.64 -0.38
C LEU A 39 5.09 -27.09 -0.41
N SER A 40 5.09 -27.77 -1.57
CA SER A 40 5.62 -29.12 -1.73
C SER A 40 7.14 -29.17 -1.93
N ARG A 41 7.84 -28.02 -1.94
CA ARG A 41 9.30 -27.99 -1.90
C ARG A 41 9.81 -28.80 -0.72
N THR A 42 10.86 -29.60 -0.95
CA THR A 42 11.38 -30.55 0.07
C THR A 42 11.70 -29.88 1.40
N GLU A 43 12.26 -28.67 1.34
CA GLU A 43 12.68 -27.90 2.51
C GLU A 43 11.48 -27.48 3.40
N ILE A 44 10.29 -27.34 2.81
CA ILE A 44 9.05 -27.01 3.51
C ILE A 44 8.29 -28.29 3.86
N ALA A 45 8.06 -29.14 2.86
CA ALA A 45 7.25 -30.36 3.02
C ALA A 45 7.79 -31.32 4.08
N SER A 46 9.11 -31.44 4.21
CA SER A 46 9.74 -32.31 5.23
C SER A 46 9.49 -31.88 6.68
N GLN A 47 9.07 -30.64 6.89
CA GLN A 47 8.75 -30.10 8.20
C GLN A 47 7.27 -30.37 8.60
N ILE A 48 6.42 -30.75 7.63
CA ILE A 48 5.00 -31.00 7.85
C ILE A 48 4.80 -32.51 8.11
N ARG A 49 4.19 -32.84 9.23
CA ARG A 49 3.92 -34.24 9.62
C ARG A 49 2.45 -34.47 9.93
N PRO A 50 1.92 -35.65 9.70
CA PRO A 50 0.55 -36.01 10.07
C PRO A 50 0.25 -35.73 11.56
N GLY A 51 -0.91 -35.16 11.84
CA GLY A 51 -1.38 -34.79 13.17
C GLY A 51 -0.84 -33.47 13.71
N MET A 52 0.08 -32.79 13.01
CA MET A 52 0.54 -31.43 13.42
C MET A 52 -0.58 -30.41 13.30
N THR A 53 -0.78 -29.62 14.33
CA THR A 53 -1.57 -28.41 14.26
C THR A 53 -0.76 -27.31 13.56
N ILE A 54 -1.31 -26.68 12.52
CA ILE A 54 -0.61 -25.63 11.76
C ILE A 54 -1.44 -24.36 11.72
N ALA A 55 -0.90 -23.28 12.30
CA ALA A 55 -1.48 -21.95 12.24
C ALA A 55 -1.14 -21.28 10.90
N VAL A 56 -2.17 -20.93 10.11
CA VAL A 56 -2.01 -20.19 8.85
C VAL A 56 -2.36 -18.72 9.09
N GLY A 57 -1.34 -17.87 9.14
CA GLY A 57 -1.48 -16.42 9.34
C GLY A 57 -1.92 -15.71 8.07
N VAL A 58 -3.09 -15.04 8.10
CA VAL A 58 -3.66 -14.33 6.97
C VAL A 58 -3.85 -12.85 7.30
N GLY A 59 -3.42 -11.96 6.38
CA GLY A 59 -3.44 -10.51 6.57
C GLY A 59 -4.78 -9.85 6.30
N SER A 60 -4.81 -8.52 6.47
CA SER A 60 -6.00 -7.65 6.37
C SER A 60 -6.06 -6.83 5.08
N ARG A 61 -5.24 -7.09 4.10
CA ARG A 61 -5.24 -6.35 2.84
C ARG A 61 -5.78 -7.22 1.72
N GLY A 62 -6.52 -6.58 0.81
CA GLY A 62 -6.95 -7.24 -0.42
C GLY A 62 -5.71 -7.68 -1.22
N ILE A 63 -5.68 -8.95 -1.57
CA ILE A 63 -4.71 -9.59 -2.45
C ILE A 63 -5.53 -10.34 -3.47
N HIS A 64 -5.12 -10.33 -4.73
CA HIS A 64 -5.84 -11.01 -5.80
C HIS A 64 -6.04 -12.49 -5.47
N GLN A 65 -7.29 -12.94 -5.45
CA GLN A 65 -7.68 -14.31 -5.14
C GLN A 65 -7.09 -14.86 -3.82
N ILE A 66 -7.03 -14.03 -2.78
CA ILE A 66 -6.49 -14.44 -1.47
C ILE A 66 -7.24 -15.64 -0.89
N ASP A 67 -8.55 -15.72 -1.08
CA ASP A 67 -9.37 -16.86 -0.66
C ASP A 67 -8.96 -18.16 -1.37
N VAL A 68 -8.66 -18.09 -2.67
CA VAL A 68 -8.17 -19.23 -3.46
C VAL A 68 -6.78 -19.66 -2.98
N ILE A 69 -5.87 -18.71 -2.75
CA ILE A 69 -4.51 -18.98 -2.24
C ILE A 69 -4.57 -19.65 -0.88
N VAL A 70 -5.34 -19.08 0.06
CA VAL A 70 -5.48 -19.62 1.42
C VAL A 70 -6.10 -21.01 1.38
N ARG A 71 -7.18 -21.20 0.61
CA ARG A 71 -7.84 -22.51 0.47
C ARG A 71 -6.89 -23.57 -0.10
N ALA A 72 -6.12 -23.23 -1.14
CA ALA A 72 -5.14 -24.15 -1.72
C ALA A 72 -4.07 -24.55 -0.72
N ALA A 73 -3.56 -23.61 0.08
CA ALA A 73 -2.60 -23.89 1.14
C ALA A 73 -3.19 -24.80 2.22
N LEU A 74 -4.40 -24.53 2.69
CA LEU A 74 -5.09 -25.35 3.69
C LEU A 74 -5.36 -26.77 3.17
N ASN A 75 -5.78 -26.91 1.92
CA ASN A 75 -6.04 -28.22 1.31
C ASN A 75 -4.75 -29.04 1.17
N TYR A 76 -3.64 -28.40 0.79
CA TYR A 76 -2.33 -29.04 0.75
C TYR A 76 -1.93 -29.56 2.15
N LEU A 77 -2.06 -28.74 3.19
CA LEU A 77 -1.74 -29.13 4.56
C LEU A 77 -2.59 -30.30 5.05
N LYS A 78 -3.91 -30.26 4.78
CA LYS A 78 -4.82 -31.39 5.06
C LYS A 78 -4.39 -32.66 4.31
N ALA A 79 -3.98 -32.54 3.04
CA ALA A 79 -3.49 -33.68 2.26
C ALA A 79 -2.19 -34.28 2.81
N CYS A 80 -1.36 -33.47 3.48
CA CYS A 80 -0.20 -33.97 4.26
C CYS A 80 -0.58 -34.60 5.61
N GLY A 81 -1.87 -34.61 5.96
CA GLY A 81 -2.37 -35.15 7.23
C GLY A 81 -2.27 -34.20 8.42
N ALA A 82 -1.93 -32.93 8.19
CA ALA A 82 -1.90 -31.90 9.23
C ALA A 82 -3.32 -31.37 9.54
N GLU A 83 -3.45 -30.72 10.69
CA GLU A 83 -4.67 -30.07 11.19
C GLU A 83 -4.52 -28.52 11.12
N PRO A 84 -4.71 -27.90 9.93
CA PRO A 84 -4.54 -26.46 9.79
C PRO A 84 -5.73 -25.69 10.36
N PHE A 85 -5.45 -24.50 10.88
CA PHE A 85 -6.43 -23.50 11.25
C PHE A 85 -5.94 -22.09 10.86
N ILE A 86 -6.86 -21.15 10.68
CA ILE A 86 -6.52 -19.77 10.32
C ILE A 86 -6.35 -18.92 11.56
N VAL A 87 -5.33 -18.05 11.54
CA VAL A 87 -5.13 -16.97 12.52
C VAL A 87 -5.13 -15.63 11.77
N PRO A 88 -6.00 -14.66 12.16
CA PRO A 88 -5.92 -13.33 11.60
C PRO A 88 -4.59 -12.67 12.01
N ALA A 89 -3.72 -12.39 11.03
CA ALA A 89 -2.41 -11.78 11.25
C ALA A 89 -2.42 -10.34 10.71
N MET A 90 -3.06 -9.42 11.46
CA MET A 90 -3.35 -8.09 10.97
C MET A 90 -3.15 -6.96 12.00
N GLY A 91 -2.38 -7.22 13.04
CA GLY A 91 -2.03 -6.20 14.03
C GLY A 91 -3.26 -5.62 14.74
N SER A 92 -3.42 -4.30 14.64
CA SER A 92 -4.54 -3.55 15.22
C SER A 92 -5.73 -3.34 14.26
N HIS A 93 -5.70 -3.89 13.04
CA HIS A 93 -6.82 -3.78 12.11
C HIS A 93 -8.07 -4.49 12.63
N GLY A 94 -9.22 -4.24 12.01
CA GLY A 94 -10.50 -4.76 12.50
C GLY A 94 -10.89 -4.20 13.86
N GLY A 95 -10.56 -2.91 14.12
CA GLY A 95 -10.84 -2.25 15.39
C GLY A 95 -10.08 -2.84 16.59
N ALA A 96 -9.02 -3.63 16.35
CA ALA A 96 -8.27 -4.37 17.36
C ALA A 96 -9.16 -5.30 18.21
N THR A 97 -10.15 -5.91 17.59
CA THR A 97 -11.04 -6.91 18.23
C THR A 97 -11.00 -8.23 17.46
N ALA A 98 -11.28 -9.32 18.16
CA ALA A 98 -11.32 -10.66 17.56
C ALA A 98 -12.42 -10.75 16.49
N GLU A 99 -13.60 -10.19 16.78
CA GLU A 99 -14.75 -10.14 15.86
C GLU A 99 -14.44 -9.31 14.62
N GLY A 100 -13.91 -8.08 14.80
CA GLY A 100 -13.57 -7.21 13.66
C GLY A 100 -12.48 -7.80 12.76
N GLN A 101 -11.52 -8.55 13.34
CA GLN A 101 -10.53 -9.27 12.52
C GLN A 101 -11.15 -10.43 11.75
N ARG A 102 -12.12 -11.13 12.33
CA ARG A 102 -12.90 -12.17 11.62
C ARG A 102 -13.75 -11.60 10.50
N GLU A 103 -14.40 -10.44 10.72
CA GLU A 103 -15.16 -9.72 9.70
C GLU A 103 -14.29 -9.28 8.52
N VAL A 104 -13.07 -8.79 8.79
CA VAL A 104 -12.11 -8.43 7.73
C VAL A 104 -11.79 -9.65 6.85
N LEU A 105 -11.57 -10.83 7.43
CA LEU A 105 -11.35 -12.05 6.66
C LEU A 105 -12.60 -12.45 5.85
N ALA A 106 -13.78 -12.34 6.46
CA ALA A 106 -15.05 -12.67 5.80
C ALA A 106 -15.30 -11.78 4.57
N ASN A 107 -14.92 -10.50 4.61
CA ASN A 107 -15.01 -9.58 3.47
C ASN A 107 -14.12 -10.00 2.28
N TYR A 108 -13.11 -10.86 2.52
CA TYR A 108 -12.28 -11.49 1.48
C TYR A 108 -12.72 -12.91 1.15
N GLY A 109 -13.91 -13.34 1.57
CA GLY A 109 -14.42 -14.69 1.32
C GLY A 109 -13.80 -15.78 2.21
N ILE A 110 -13.03 -15.39 3.23
CA ILE A 110 -12.34 -16.32 4.14
C ILE A 110 -13.19 -16.49 5.40
N THR A 111 -13.97 -17.56 5.44
CA THR A 111 -14.84 -17.97 6.56
C THR A 111 -14.57 -19.42 6.94
N GLU A 112 -14.99 -19.86 8.12
CA GLU A 112 -14.87 -21.28 8.52
C GLU A 112 -15.60 -22.21 7.55
N VAL A 113 -16.74 -21.75 6.99
CA VAL A 113 -17.51 -22.52 6.00
C VAL A 113 -16.78 -22.61 4.67
N SER A 114 -16.26 -21.49 4.14
CA SER A 114 -15.59 -21.49 2.85
C SER A 114 -14.23 -22.17 2.89
N MET A 115 -13.54 -22.14 4.02
CA MET A 115 -12.19 -22.72 4.19
C MET A 115 -12.21 -24.13 4.79
N GLU A 116 -13.33 -24.55 5.38
CA GLU A 116 -13.49 -25.86 6.03
C GLU A 116 -12.44 -26.13 7.12
N VAL A 117 -12.03 -25.08 7.84
CA VAL A 117 -11.13 -25.11 8.98
C VAL A 117 -11.55 -24.05 10.01
N PRO A 118 -11.18 -24.21 11.30
CA PRO A 118 -11.43 -23.19 12.32
C PRO A 118 -10.69 -21.89 12.01
N ILE A 119 -11.31 -20.74 12.35
CA ILE A 119 -10.64 -19.42 12.41
C ILE A 119 -10.48 -19.05 13.89
N LYS A 120 -9.27 -19.25 14.43
CA LYS A 120 -8.94 -18.88 15.80
C LYS A 120 -8.57 -17.40 15.88
N SER A 121 -9.58 -16.54 16.00
CA SER A 121 -9.40 -15.10 16.15
C SER A 121 -9.34 -14.72 17.63
N SER A 122 -8.23 -14.11 18.04
CA SER A 122 -7.99 -13.60 19.40
C SER A 122 -7.07 -12.39 19.34
N MET A 123 -7.13 -11.55 20.35
CA MET A 123 -6.15 -10.49 20.59
C MET A 123 -5.10 -10.87 21.64
N GLU A 124 -5.19 -12.08 22.22
CA GLU A 124 -4.21 -12.56 23.17
C GLU A 124 -2.86 -12.83 22.51
N VAL A 125 -1.80 -12.36 23.15
CA VAL A 125 -0.42 -12.56 22.72
C VAL A 125 0.42 -13.14 23.86
N VAL A 126 1.51 -13.82 23.47
CA VAL A 126 2.53 -14.29 24.39
C VAL A 126 3.89 -13.68 24.07
N PRO A 127 4.77 -13.41 25.05
CA PRO A 127 6.13 -12.97 24.80
C PRO A 127 6.95 -14.17 24.28
N VAL A 128 7.72 -13.96 23.22
CA VAL A 128 8.61 -15.00 22.64
C VAL A 128 10.10 -14.69 22.82
N GLY A 129 10.42 -13.58 23.44
CA GLY A 129 11.79 -13.18 23.72
C GLY A 129 11.94 -11.70 23.86
N VAL A 130 13.21 -11.28 24.00
CA VAL A 130 13.62 -9.88 24.00
C VAL A 130 14.58 -9.70 22.82
N ASN A 131 14.36 -8.68 22.01
CA ASN A 131 15.26 -8.38 20.89
C ASN A 131 16.55 -7.68 21.35
N GLU A 132 17.46 -7.41 20.43
CA GLU A 132 18.78 -6.81 20.72
C GLU A 132 18.70 -5.40 21.34
N ASP A 133 17.58 -4.68 21.12
CA ASP A 133 17.33 -3.34 21.68
C ASP A 133 16.60 -3.39 23.05
N GLY A 134 16.36 -4.58 23.58
CA GLY A 134 15.71 -4.77 24.87
C GLY A 134 14.16 -4.74 24.83
N PHE A 135 13.55 -4.73 23.65
CA PHE A 135 12.08 -4.77 23.53
C PHE A 135 11.56 -6.20 23.65
N THR A 136 10.51 -6.39 24.43
CA THR A 136 9.78 -7.65 24.47
C THR A 136 9.03 -7.86 23.14
N VAL A 137 9.22 -9.02 22.52
CA VAL A 137 8.59 -9.41 21.27
C VAL A 137 7.41 -10.32 21.54
N TYR A 138 6.26 -9.98 20.95
CA TYR A 138 5.00 -10.69 21.16
C TYR A 138 4.52 -11.36 19.87
N ILE A 139 3.80 -12.49 20.03
CA ILE A 139 3.12 -13.18 18.94
C ILE A 139 1.73 -13.65 19.41
N ASP A 140 0.79 -13.81 18.47
CA ASP A 140 -0.51 -14.41 18.70
C ASP A 140 -0.38 -15.74 19.44
N LYS A 141 -1.14 -15.91 20.53
CA LYS A 141 -1.08 -17.10 21.38
C LYS A 141 -1.46 -18.38 20.64
N ASN A 142 -2.51 -18.36 19.79
CA ASN A 142 -2.92 -19.54 19.05
C ASN A 142 -1.85 -19.97 18.03
N ALA A 143 -1.16 -18.99 17.40
CA ALA A 143 -0.07 -19.28 16.49
C ALA A 143 1.14 -19.86 17.23
N TYR A 144 1.46 -19.33 18.41
CA TYR A 144 2.58 -19.81 19.23
C TYR A 144 2.37 -21.24 19.75
N GLU A 145 1.14 -21.58 20.13
CA GLU A 145 0.77 -22.88 20.67
C GLU A 145 0.63 -23.98 19.58
N ALA A 146 0.68 -23.61 18.30
CA ALA A 146 0.65 -24.55 17.18
C ALA A 146 2.00 -25.28 17.01
N ASP A 147 1.95 -26.51 16.48
CA ASP A 147 3.15 -27.28 16.14
C ASP A 147 3.93 -26.67 14.97
N GLY A 148 3.26 -25.81 14.15
CA GLY A 148 3.89 -25.09 13.06
C GLY A 148 3.13 -23.83 12.67
N ILE A 149 3.84 -22.86 12.11
CA ILE A 149 3.29 -21.60 11.62
C ILE A 149 3.61 -21.46 10.14
N ILE A 150 2.62 -21.08 9.34
CA ILE A 150 2.79 -20.61 7.97
C ILE A 150 2.13 -19.24 7.86
N VAL A 151 2.81 -18.25 7.23
CA VAL A 151 2.26 -16.93 7.00
C VAL A 151 2.08 -16.66 5.52
N ILE A 152 1.00 -15.99 5.14
CA ILE A 152 0.67 -15.66 3.74
C ILE A 152 0.54 -14.14 3.61
N ASN A 153 1.39 -13.53 2.78
CA ASN A 153 1.32 -12.09 2.55
C ASN A 153 1.96 -11.70 1.22
N ARG A 154 1.63 -10.51 0.71
CA ARG A 154 2.29 -9.95 -0.47
C ARG A 154 3.50 -9.09 -0.12
N PHE A 155 4.46 -9.04 -1.03
CA PHE A 155 5.55 -8.07 -1.02
C PHE A 155 5.07 -6.78 -1.69
N LYS A 156 5.24 -5.66 -1.00
CA LYS A 156 4.90 -4.32 -1.51
C LYS A 156 5.77 -3.27 -0.82
N PRO A 157 6.17 -2.16 -1.50
CA PRO A 157 6.77 -1.04 -0.79
C PRO A 157 5.81 -0.47 0.26
N HIS A 158 6.36 -0.04 1.39
CA HIS A 158 5.57 0.58 2.43
C HIS A 158 5.35 2.08 2.13
N PRO A 159 4.16 2.66 2.37
CA PRO A 159 3.93 4.09 2.09
C PRO A 159 4.67 5.03 3.05
N ALA A 160 5.09 4.55 4.24
CA ALA A 160 5.60 5.39 5.31
C ALA A 160 7.06 5.14 5.73
N PHE A 161 7.74 4.12 5.22
CA PHE A 161 9.17 3.91 5.47
C PHE A 161 9.83 3.09 4.36
N ARG A 162 11.16 3.19 4.29
CA ARG A 162 11.99 2.42 3.38
C ARG A 162 12.99 1.59 4.15
N GLY A 163 13.30 0.39 3.65
CA GLY A 163 14.28 -0.49 4.24
C GLY A 163 14.49 -1.79 3.48
N ARG A 164 15.33 -2.63 4.05
CA ARG A 164 15.59 -3.98 3.53
C ARG A 164 14.32 -4.83 3.51
N TYR A 165 13.47 -4.65 4.52
CA TYR A 165 12.16 -5.28 4.65
C TYR A 165 11.11 -4.17 4.84
N GLU A 166 10.02 -4.23 4.08
CA GLU A 166 8.92 -3.27 4.17
C GLU A 166 7.58 -3.99 4.39
N CYS A 167 6.67 -4.04 3.39
CA CYS A 167 5.52 -4.92 3.46
C CYS A 167 5.89 -6.28 2.89
N GLY A 168 5.83 -7.32 3.71
CA GLY A 168 6.20 -8.68 3.34
C GLY A 168 5.95 -9.65 4.48
N LEU A 169 6.64 -10.77 4.45
CA LEU A 169 6.52 -11.82 5.47
C LEU A 169 7.11 -11.37 6.81
N MET A 170 8.25 -10.65 6.79
CA MET A 170 8.87 -10.12 8.01
C MET A 170 7.91 -9.18 8.77
N LYS A 171 7.22 -8.29 8.06
CA LYS A 171 6.20 -7.43 8.67
C LYS A 171 4.98 -8.22 9.13
N MET A 172 4.59 -9.27 8.41
CA MET A 172 3.50 -10.15 8.81
C MET A 172 3.80 -10.82 10.15
N LEU A 173 5.02 -11.31 10.34
CA LEU A 173 5.46 -11.89 11.61
C LEU A 173 5.41 -10.87 12.74
N THR A 174 6.00 -9.69 12.52
CA THR A 174 6.20 -8.66 13.53
C THR A 174 4.90 -7.95 13.92
N ILE A 175 4.22 -7.37 12.93
CA ILE A 175 3.02 -6.54 13.13
C ILE A 175 1.77 -7.41 13.07
N GLY A 176 1.67 -8.26 12.04
CA GLY A 176 0.48 -9.08 11.80
C GLY A 176 0.18 -10.01 12.97
N LEU A 177 1.08 -10.95 13.24
CA LEU A 177 0.98 -11.90 14.35
C LEU A 177 1.25 -11.25 15.72
N GLY A 178 1.95 -10.12 15.77
CA GLY A 178 2.14 -9.36 17.02
C GLY A 178 0.86 -8.76 17.60
N LYS A 179 -0.25 -8.79 16.82
CA LYS A 179 -1.53 -8.17 17.18
C LYS A 179 -1.35 -6.70 17.57
N GLN A 180 -2.32 -6.12 18.26
CA GLN A 180 -2.23 -4.72 18.71
C GLN A 180 -1.01 -4.49 19.63
N GLN A 181 -0.79 -5.37 20.60
CA GLN A 181 0.27 -5.20 21.61
C GLN A 181 1.66 -5.25 20.97
N GLY A 182 1.97 -6.26 20.15
CA GLY A 182 3.26 -6.38 19.48
C GLY A 182 3.47 -5.26 18.46
N ALA A 183 2.42 -4.86 17.72
CA ALA A 183 2.47 -3.72 16.82
C ALA A 183 2.80 -2.42 17.56
N GLN A 184 2.17 -2.16 18.71
CA GLN A 184 2.40 -0.98 19.53
C GLN A 184 3.86 -0.91 20.01
N VAL A 185 4.41 -2.03 20.50
CA VAL A 185 5.82 -2.08 20.94
C VAL A 185 6.77 -1.83 19.77
N CYS A 186 6.53 -2.44 18.60
CA CYS A 186 7.33 -2.23 17.41
C CYS A 186 7.32 -0.78 16.91
N HIS A 187 6.22 -0.05 17.08
CA HIS A 187 6.08 1.35 16.71
C HIS A 187 6.58 2.36 17.74
N THR A 188 7.03 1.91 18.93
CA THR A 188 7.39 2.81 20.04
C THR A 188 8.43 3.86 19.65
N GLU A 189 9.40 3.52 18.79
CA GLU A 189 10.42 4.44 18.32
C GLU A 189 10.01 5.25 17.06
N GLY A 190 8.77 5.09 16.60
CA GLY A 190 8.24 5.78 15.43
C GLY A 190 8.76 5.24 14.08
N PHE A 191 8.25 5.85 13.02
CA PHE A 191 8.54 5.41 11.64
C PHE A 191 10.01 5.47 11.23
N PRO A 192 10.84 6.44 11.70
CA PRO A 192 12.27 6.45 11.35
C PRO A 192 13.04 5.18 11.74
N LYS A 193 12.53 4.44 12.74
CA LYS A 193 13.14 3.17 13.18
C LYS A 193 12.42 1.92 12.65
N MET A 194 11.27 2.08 11.98
CA MET A 194 10.41 0.95 11.59
C MET A 194 11.13 -0.11 10.75
N ALA A 195 11.95 0.29 9.78
CA ALA A 195 12.66 -0.67 8.95
C ALA A 195 13.56 -1.60 9.77
N ARG A 196 14.28 -1.03 10.75
CA ARG A 196 15.13 -1.79 11.68
C ARG A 196 14.27 -2.62 12.64
N ASN A 197 13.23 -2.04 13.20
CA ASN A 197 12.38 -2.72 14.17
C ASN A 197 11.68 -3.94 13.54
N VAL A 198 11.14 -3.81 12.32
CA VAL A 198 10.55 -4.95 11.60
C VAL A 198 11.55 -6.10 11.47
N GLU A 199 12.81 -5.83 11.10
CA GLU A 199 13.83 -6.85 10.98
C GLU A 199 14.14 -7.50 12.32
N MET A 200 14.41 -6.73 13.36
CA MET A 200 14.84 -7.24 14.66
C MET A 200 13.75 -8.04 15.38
N PHE A 201 12.50 -7.57 15.31
CA PHE A 201 11.37 -8.28 15.89
C PHE A 201 11.10 -9.59 15.14
N ALA A 202 11.09 -9.56 13.79
CA ALA A 202 10.88 -10.78 13.01
C ALA A 202 11.98 -11.82 13.22
N ARG A 203 13.26 -11.42 13.30
CA ARG A 203 14.37 -12.33 13.64
C ARG A 203 14.16 -13.00 15.00
N CYS A 204 13.69 -12.25 15.99
CA CYS A 204 13.36 -12.80 17.31
C CYS A 204 12.22 -13.84 17.22
N ILE A 205 11.16 -13.54 16.43
CA ILE A 205 10.05 -14.48 16.22
C ILE A 205 10.54 -15.74 15.50
N ILE A 206 11.27 -15.60 14.39
CA ILE A 206 11.80 -16.73 13.62
C ILE A 206 12.66 -17.65 14.51
N LYS A 207 13.49 -17.07 15.37
CA LYS A 207 14.37 -17.84 16.26
C LYS A 207 13.62 -18.61 17.35
N ASN A 208 12.50 -18.07 17.83
CA ASN A 208 11.84 -18.55 19.05
C ASN A 208 10.45 -19.15 18.81
N THR A 209 10.11 -19.45 17.55
CA THR A 209 8.83 -20.07 17.20
C THR A 209 9.02 -21.20 16.18
N ASN A 210 7.97 -21.95 15.96
CA ASN A 210 7.94 -23.05 14.98
C ASN A 210 7.49 -22.56 13.59
N LEU A 211 8.10 -21.46 13.10
CA LEU A 211 7.82 -20.97 11.76
C LEU A 211 8.35 -21.94 10.71
N ILE A 212 7.46 -22.62 9.99
CA ILE A 212 7.79 -23.56 8.92
C ILE A 212 8.12 -22.80 7.64
N ALA A 213 7.19 -21.93 7.21
CA ALA A 213 7.32 -21.21 5.95
C ALA A 213 6.50 -19.91 5.89
N GLY A 214 6.84 -19.08 4.92
CA GLY A 214 6.02 -18.01 4.43
C GLY A 214 5.68 -18.19 2.96
N LEU A 215 4.43 -17.94 2.57
CA LEU A 215 4.03 -17.85 1.17
C LEU A 215 3.94 -16.38 0.78
N GLY A 216 4.95 -15.91 0.08
CA GLY A 216 5.07 -14.53 -0.38
C GLY A 216 4.47 -14.35 -1.77
N ILE A 217 3.75 -13.26 -2.00
CA ILE A 217 2.99 -12.97 -3.21
C ILE A 217 3.55 -11.70 -3.85
N ILE A 218 3.79 -11.72 -5.15
CA ILE A 218 4.04 -10.54 -5.97
C ILE A 218 2.84 -10.33 -6.87
N GLU A 219 2.29 -9.12 -6.86
CA GLU A 219 1.24 -8.68 -7.78
C GLU A 219 1.84 -7.76 -8.84
N ASN A 220 1.23 -7.77 -10.02
CA ASN A 220 1.55 -6.82 -11.08
C ASN A 220 0.81 -5.48 -10.86
N ALA A 221 1.02 -4.50 -11.76
CA ALA A 221 0.41 -3.17 -11.68
C ALA A 221 -1.12 -3.15 -11.84
N TYR A 222 -1.73 -4.27 -12.22
CA TYR A 222 -3.17 -4.46 -12.33
C TYR A 222 -3.76 -5.23 -11.14
N ASP A 223 -3.03 -5.27 -10.02
CA ASP A 223 -3.40 -6.00 -8.79
C ASP A 223 -3.70 -7.50 -9.04
N ARG A 224 -2.97 -8.15 -10.00
CA ARG A 224 -3.10 -9.57 -10.28
C ARG A 224 -1.89 -10.34 -9.75
N THR A 225 -2.12 -11.53 -9.21
CA THR A 225 -1.05 -12.41 -8.72
C THR A 225 -0.12 -12.80 -9.87
N MET A 226 1.11 -12.28 -9.81
CA MET A 226 2.15 -12.50 -10.80
C MET A 226 3.04 -13.69 -10.42
N GLU A 227 3.41 -13.79 -9.14
CA GLU A 227 4.28 -14.84 -8.62
C GLU A 227 3.92 -15.23 -7.19
N LEU A 228 4.19 -16.50 -6.86
CA LEU A 228 4.14 -17.03 -5.51
C LEU A 228 5.49 -17.63 -5.14
N HIS A 229 5.94 -17.37 -3.91
CA HIS A 229 7.23 -17.85 -3.39
C HIS A 229 7.03 -18.50 -2.01
N GLY A 230 7.18 -19.82 -1.94
CA GLY A 230 7.24 -20.55 -0.69
C GLY A 230 8.67 -20.47 -0.12
N LEU A 231 8.82 -19.82 1.02
CA LEU A 231 10.11 -19.57 1.66
C LEU A 231 10.16 -20.22 3.03
N THR A 232 11.21 -20.98 3.35
CA THR A 232 11.48 -21.42 4.72
C THR A 232 11.78 -20.22 5.63
N SER A 233 11.78 -20.42 6.94
CA SER A 233 12.13 -19.38 7.91
C SER A 233 13.48 -18.72 7.63
N GLU A 234 14.49 -19.47 7.15
CA GLU A 234 15.79 -18.97 6.79
C GLU A 234 15.78 -18.21 5.45
N GLU A 235 15.09 -18.76 4.44
CA GLU A 235 14.95 -18.16 3.13
C GLU A 235 14.22 -16.80 3.17
N ILE A 236 13.28 -16.60 4.11
CA ILE A 236 12.61 -15.31 4.30
C ILE A 236 13.66 -14.21 4.55
N LEU A 237 14.62 -14.47 5.43
CA LEU A 237 15.67 -13.50 5.77
C LEU A 237 16.56 -13.14 4.58
N ASP A 238 16.83 -14.11 3.70
CA ASP A 238 17.76 -13.93 2.60
C ASP A 238 17.10 -13.45 1.32
N GLN A 239 15.90 -13.94 1.01
CA GLN A 239 15.26 -13.74 -0.30
C GLN A 239 14.21 -12.61 -0.32
N GLU A 240 13.51 -12.32 0.81
CA GLU A 240 12.50 -11.27 0.84
C GLU A 240 13.02 -9.91 0.33
N PRO A 241 14.26 -9.46 0.61
CA PRO A 241 14.75 -8.20 0.07
C PRO A 241 14.78 -8.15 -1.47
N ALA A 242 15.20 -9.23 -2.11
CA ALA A 242 15.22 -9.31 -3.58
C ALA A 242 13.81 -9.36 -4.18
N LEU A 243 12.89 -10.09 -3.52
CA LEU A 243 11.49 -10.18 -3.91
C LEU A 243 10.76 -8.84 -3.71
N LEU A 244 11.09 -8.11 -2.64
CA LEU A 244 10.58 -6.75 -2.43
C LEU A 244 11.05 -5.80 -3.54
N LEU A 245 12.32 -5.87 -3.96
CA LEU A 245 12.83 -5.08 -5.09
C LEU A 245 12.10 -5.42 -6.39
N LYS A 246 11.79 -6.70 -6.61
CA LYS A 246 10.99 -7.14 -7.75
C LYS A 246 9.56 -6.60 -7.67
N ALA A 247 8.92 -6.69 -6.52
CA ALA A 247 7.59 -6.13 -6.29
C ALA A 247 7.55 -4.62 -6.55
N LYS A 248 8.58 -3.86 -6.10
CA LYS A 248 8.71 -2.42 -6.35
C LYS A 248 8.75 -2.07 -7.85
N LYS A 249 9.29 -2.94 -8.69
CA LYS A 249 9.34 -2.72 -10.15
C LYS A 249 8.00 -2.98 -10.83
N ASN A 250 7.13 -3.75 -10.19
CA ASN A 250 5.84 -4.16 -10.73
C ASN A 250 4.64 -3.39 -10.17
N ILE A 251 4.84 -2.46 -9.24
CA ILE A 251 3.75 -1.57 -8.82
C ILE A 251 3.49 -0.50 -9.89
N PRO A 252 2.23 -0.03 -10.03
CA PRO A 252 1.93 1.07 -10.93
C PRO A 252 2.64 2.34 -10.48
N THR A 253 3.27 3.04 -11.42
CA THR A 253 3.93 4.33 -11.20
C THR A 253 3.59 5.29 -12.31
N VAL A 254 3.66 6.59 -12.03
CA VAL A 254 3.62 7.59 -13.08
C VAL A 254 4.97 7.55 -13.80
N ILE A 255 4.96 7.12 -15.07
CA ILE A 255 6.20 6.91 -15.87
C ILE A 255 7.00 8.20 -16.03
N PRO A 256 6.41 9.37 -16.40
CA PRO A 256 7.14 10.62 -16.38
C PRO A 256 7.65 10.97 -14.99
N THR A 257 8.92 11.37 -14.89
CA THR A 257 9.57 11.76 -13.64
C THR A 257 9.94 13.25 -13.64
N ARG A 258 10.34 13.80 -12.49
CA ARG A 258 10.69 15.22 -12.34
C ARG A 258 9.56 16.14 -12.78
N LEU A 259 8.40 15.88 -12.23
CA LEU A 259 7.22 16.67 -12.55
C LEU A 259 7.23 18.02 -11.84
N ASP A 260 6.70 19.03 -12.52
CA ASP A 260 6.38 20.32 -11.88
C ASP A 260 5.09 20.17 -11.05
N VAL A 261 4.04 19.59 -11.64
CA VAL A 261 2.75 19.44 -10.97
C VAL A 261 2.17 18.04 -11.24
N LEU A 262 1.71 17.39 -10.18
CA LEU A 262 0.86 16.21 -10.24
C LEU A 262 -0.55 16.59 -9.81
N VAL A 263 -1.50 16.52 -10.73
CA VAL A 263 -2.93 16.71 -10.47
C VAL A 263 -3.56 15.35 -10.22
N VAL A 264 -4.30 15.22 -9.11
CA VAL A 264 -5.02 13.99 -8.73
C VAL A 264 -6.50 14.30 -8.67
N ASP A 265 -7.30 13.78 -9.60
CA ASP A 265 -8.73 14.12 -9.66
C ASP A 265 -9.43 13.75 -8.36
N GLN A 266 -9.11 12.58 -7.81
CA GLN A 266 -9.73 12.12 -6.58
C GLN A 266 -8.72 11.45 -5.65
N MET A 267 -8.63 11.90 -4.41
CA MET A 267 -7.98 11.19 -3.32
C MET A 267 -9.00 10.43 -2.48
N GLY A 268 -8.55 9.39 -1.75
CA GLY A 268 -9.44 8.65 -0.85
C GLY A 268 -8.81 7.43 -0.22
N LYS A 269 -9.38 7.01 0.92
CA LYS A 269 -8.93 5.83 1.69
C LYS A 269 -9.06 4.52 0.90
N ASN A 270 -9.94 4.47 -0.06
CA ASN A 270 -10.13 3.36 -0.99
C ASN A 270 -9.00 3.23 -2.02
N PHE A 271 -8.24 4.30 -2.30
CA PHE A 271 -7.08 4.29 -3.20
C PHE A 271 -5.76 4.03 -2.47
N GLY A 272 -5.72 4.24 -1.17
CA GLY A 272 -4.54 4.02 -0.34
C GLY A 272 -4.75 4.41 1.10
N GLY A 273 -4.03 3.80 2.03
CA GLY A 273 -4.17 4.06 3.47
C GLY A 273 -4.00 5.54 3.86
N ASP A 274 -3.21 6.28 3.10
CA ASP A 274 -2.94 7.71 3.28
C ASP A 274 -3.65 8.57 2.21
N GLY A 275 -4.79 8.11 1.68
CA GLY A 275 -5.63 8.82 0.73
C GLY A 275 -5.04 8.96 -0.67
N MET A 276 -3.74 9.11 -0.78
CA MET A 276 -2.94 9.04 -2.00
C MET A 276 -1.72 8.15 -1.73
N ASP A 277 -1.43 7.19 -2.61
CA ASP A 277 -0.25 6.32 -2.42
C ASP A 277 1.04 7.13 -2.60
N ALA A 278 1.85 7.17 -1.54
CA ALA A 278 3.12 7.90 -1.54
C ALA A 278 4.13 7.34 -2.56
N ASN A 279 3.97 6.09 -3.02
CA ASN A 279 4.81 5.53 -4.07
C ASN A 279 4.45 6.09 -5.46
N VAL A 280 3.22 6.57 -5.65
CA VAL A 280 2.76 7.22 -6.88
C VAL A 280 3.01 8.73 -6.82
N THR A 281 2.61 9.38 -5.72
CA THR A 281 2.81 10.83 -5.54
C THR A 281 4.25 11.21 -5.25
N ARG A 282 5.09 10.27 -4.79
CA ARG A 282 6.47 10.47 -4.34
C ARG A 282 6.59 11.50 -3.20
N ARG A 283 5.48 11.72 -2.47
CA ARG A 283 5.39 12.59 -1.30
C ARG A 283 5.26 11.77 -0.04
N PHE A 284 6.34 11.75 0.75
CA PHE A 284 6.39 11.02 2.01
C PHE A 284 6.20 12.00 3.17
N LEU A 285 5.22 11.73 4.03
CA LEU A 285 4.83 12.61 5.14
C LEU A 285 5.47 12.23 6.47
N VAL A 286 6.28 11.19 6.47
CA VAL A 286 6.93 10.68 7.68
C VAL A 286 8.19 11.49 7.98
N PRO A 287 8.36 11.98 9.22
CA PRO A 287 9.58 12.67 9.64
C PRO A 287 10.83 11.81 9.40
N GLY A 288 11.86 12.39 8.82
CA GLY A 288 13.13 11.72 8.53
C GLY A 288 13.17 10.95 7.21
N MET A 289 12.10 10.96 6.43
CA MET A 289 12.16 10.56 5.03
C MET A 289 12.46 11.78 4.15
N GLU A 290 13.52 11.67 3.36
CA GLU A 290 13.84 12.69 2.38
C GLU A 290 12.82 12.70 1.24
N PRO A 291 12.46 13.88 0.71
CA PRO A 291 11.64 13.97 -0.49
C PRO A 291 12.29 13.21 -1.65
N ASP A 292 11.49 12.54 -2.46
CA ASP A 292 11.99 11.91 -3.68
C ASP A 292 12.42 13.02 -4.68
N PRO A 293 13.70 13.10 -5.08
CA PRO A 293 14.17 14.14 -6.00
C PRO A 293 13.56 14.04 -7.39
N GLU A 294 12.98 12.91 -7.73
CA GLU A 294 12.26 12.68 -8.99
C GLU A 294 10.75 12.93 -8.84
N GLY A 295 10.28 13.30 -7.65
CA GLY A 295 8.88 13.55 -7.35
C GLY A 295 8.40 14.91 -7.87
N PRO A 296 7.07 15.14 -7.84
CA PRO A 296 6.48 16.41 -8.28
C PRO A 296 6.84 17.55 -7.33
N ALA A 297 7.09 18.75 -7.89
CA ALA A 297 7.28 19.94 -7.10
C ALA A 297 6.00 20.34 -6.35
N CYS A 298 4.82 20.16 -6.98
CA CYS A 298 3.52 20.37 -6.36
C CYS A 298 2.56 19.21 -6.62
N VAL A 299 1.71 18.89 -5.62
CA VAL A 299 0.61 17.91 -5.72
C VAL A 299 -0.72 18.59 -5.47
N VAL A 300 -1.71 18.30 -6.33
CA VAL A 300 -3.02 18.96 -6.36
C VAL A 300 -4.14 17.95 -6.38
N PRO A 301 -4.65 17.46 -5.25
CA PRO A 301 -5.89 16.70 -5.22
C PRO A 301 -7.09 17.62 -5.40
N LEU A 302 -8.07 17.23 -6.26
CA LEU A 302 -9.21 18.05 -6.61
C LEU A 302 -10.48 17.67 -5.87
N SER A 303 -10.64 16.41 -5.48
CA SER A 303 -11.83 15.91 -4.77
C SER A 303 -11.50 14.80 -3.78
N LEU A 304 -12.42 14.53 -2.85
CA LEU A 304 -12.37 13.41 -1.93
C LEU A 304 -13.40 12.36 -2.37
N SER A 305 -13.00 11.08 -2.37
CA SER A 305 -13.92 9.99 -2.71
C SER A 305 -15.05 9.85 -1.68
N ALA A 306 -16.23 9.49 -2.15
CA ALA A 306 -17.39 9.23 -1.29
C ALA A 306 -17.12 8.06 -0.33
N GLU A 307 -16.40 7.05 -0.81
CA GLU A 307 -16.00 5.84 -0.06
C GLU A 307 -15.05 6.15 1.10
N SER A 308 -14.46 7.33 1.12
CA SER A 308 -13.64 7.80 2.26
C SER A 308 -14.48 8.26 3.44
N HIS A 309 -15.80 8.46 3.27
CA HIS A 309 -16.70 8.93 4.33
C HIS A 309 -16.15 10.16 5.07
N GLY A 310 -15.61 11.13 4.33
CA GLY A 310 -15.00 12.34 4.86
C GLY A 310 -13.57 12.20 5.39
N ASN A 311 -13.02 10.99 5.43
CA ASN A 311 -11.66 10.77 5.92
C ASN A 311 -10.62 11.18 4.88
N ALA A 312 -9.99 12.34 5.08
CA ALA A 312 -8.98 12.93 4.22
C ALA A 312 -7.55 12.75 4.76
N MET A 313 -7.28 11.67 5.47
CA MET A 313 -5.89 11.30 5.87
C MET A 313 -4.98 11.33 4.64
N GLY A 314 -3.83 12.01 4.73
CA GLY A 314 -2.88 12.15 3.64
C GLY A 314 -3.02 13.46 2.84
N ILE A 315 -4.05 14.29 3.10
CA ILE A 315 -4.21 15.61 2.45
C ILE A 315 -2.96 16.50 2.66
N GLY A 316 -2.20 16.28 3.72
CA GLY A 316 -0.97 17.02 4.01
C GLY A 316 0.16 16.80 2.99
N ALA A 317 0.02 15.85 2.05
CA ALA A 317 0.93 15.68 0.92
C ALA A 317 0.66 16.69 -0.21
N ALA A 318 -0.49 17.38 -0.18
CA ALA A 318 -0.88 18.35 -1.17
C ALA A 318 -0.29 19.74 -0.88
N ASP A 319 -0.03 20.51 -1.95
CA ASP A 319 0.39 21.92 -1.87
C ASP A 319 -0.81 22.85 -2.06
N THR A 320 -1.71 22.49 -2.97
CA THR A 320 -2.97 23.19 -3.23
C THR A 320 -4.12 22.22 -3.38
N THR A 321 -5.35 22.65 -3.13
CA THR A 321 -6.56 21.85 -3.29
C THR A 321 -7.78 22.72 -3.54
N THR A 322 -8.93 22.11 -3.74
CA THR A 322 -10.20 22.81 -3.99
C THR A 322 -11.02 23.00 -2.71
N ARG A 323 -11.90 24.00 -2.73
CA ARG A 323 -12.92 24.18 -1.70
C ARG A 323 -13.85 22.96 -1.61
N ARG A 324 -14.20 22.36 -2.76
CA ARG A 324 -15.01 21.12 -2.84
C ARG A 324 -14.41 19.98 -2.02
N LEU A 325 -13.09 19.74 -2.14
CA LEU A 325 -12.40 18.73 -1.34
C LEU A 325 -12.41 19.11 0.14
N PHE A 326 -12.06 20.35 0.46
CA PHE A 326 -12.01 20.83 1.84
C PHE A 326 -13.36 20.73 2.56
N GLU A 327 -14.46 21.09 1.90
CA GLU A 327 -15.81 20.98 2.45
C GLU A 327 -16.31 19.53 2.60
N ALA A 328 -15.75 18.60 1.80
CA ALA A 328 -16.02 17.17 1.93
C ALA A 328 -15.28 16.49 3.09
N MET A 329 -14.32 17.18 3.73
CA MET A 329 -13.55 16.62 4.86
C MET A 329 -14.39 16.58 6.14
N ASP A 330 -14.33 15.44 6.83
CA ASP A 330 -14.80 15.28 8.19
C ASP A 330 -13.59 15.13 9.13
N PHE A 331 -13.42 16.07 10.05
CA PHE A 331 -12.29 16.08 10.96
C PHE A 331 -12.39 14.97 12.01
N GLU A 332 -13.61 14.59 12.44
CA GLU A 332 -13.83 13.48 13.37
C GLU A 332 -13.52 12.12 12.73
N ALA A 333 -13.71 11.99 11.40
CA ALA A 333 -13.29 10.82 10.66
C ALA A 333 -11.78 10.82 10.36
N THR A 334 -11.15 12.00 10.22
CA THR A 334 -9.77 12.17 9.75
C THR A 334 -8.75 12.15 10.89
N TYR A 335 -8.95 12.93 11.95
CA TYR A 335 -7.95 13.15 12.99
C TYR A 335 -7.59 11.91 13.83
N PRO A 336 -8.51 10.97 14.14
CA PRO A 336 -8.13 9.75 14.86
C PRO A 336 -7.04 8.95 14.16
N ASN A 337 -7.06 8.91 12.82
CA ASN A 337 -6.01 8.24 12.06
C ASN A 337 -4.64 8.93 12.22
N ALA A 338 -4.61 10.25 12.12
CA ALA A 338 -3.37 11.02 12.27
C ALA A 338 -2.79 10.92 13.69
N LEU A 339 -3.66 10.98 14.71
CA LEU A 339 -3.27 10.84 16.11
C LEU A 339 -2.74 9.43 16.41
N THR A 340 -3.43 8.38 15.95
CA THR A 340 -2.99 7.00 16.13
C THR A 340 -1.65 6.73 15.44
N ALA A 341 -1.43 7.32 14.26
CA ALA A 341 -0.17 7.19 13.52
C ALA A 341 0.93 8.14 14.01
N ALA A 342 0.64 9.05 14.94
CA ALA A 342 1.51 10.15 15.36
C ALA A 342 2.03 11.01 14.19
N LEU A 343 1.20 11.21 13.17
CA LEU A 343 1.53 11.89 11.91
C LEU A 343 0.64 13.11 11.68
N ALA A 344 0.70 14.11 12.56
CA ALA A 344 -0.07 15.34 12.39
C ALA A 344 0.21 16.07 11.06
N GLY A 345 1.40 15.87 10.48
CA GLY A 345 1.75 16.40 9.16
C GLY A 345 0.85 15.90 8.02
N SER A 346 0.31 14.68 8.14
CA SER A 346 -0.52 14.07 7.11
C SER A 346 -1.92 14.67 6.97
N VAL A 347 -2.33 15.52 7.89
CA VAL A 347 -3.63 16.21 7.89
C VAL A 347 -3.51 17.73 7.87
N ARG A 348 -2.35 18.27 7.49
CA ARG A 348 -2.17 19.71 7.24
C ARG A 348 -3.04 20.15 6.08
N ILE A 349 -3.74 21.26 6.22
CA ILE A 349 -4.58 21.80 5.17
C ILE A 349 -3.69 22.56 4.16
N PRO A 350 -3.69 22.17 2.87
CA PRO A 350 -3.00 22.90 1.81
C PRO A 350 -3.71 24.24 1.49
N MET A 351 -3.19 24.98 0.53
CA MET A 351 -3.88 26.19 0.02
C MET A 351 -5.20 25.77 -0.64
N VAL A 352 -6.33 26.27 -0.13
CA VAL A 352 -7.68 25.95 -0.61
C VAL A 352 -8.15 27.00 -1.61
N LEU A 353 -8.46 26.60 -2.84
CA LEU A 353 -8.89 27.46 -3.95
C LEU A 353 -10.35 27.15 -4.34
N ASP A 354 -11.00 28.10 -4.99
CA ASP A 354 -12.44 28.04 -5.27
C ASP A 354 -12.80 27.08 -6.41
N SER A 355 -11.86 26.72 -7.30
CA SER A 355 -12.10 25.83 -8.45
C SER A 355 -10.88 24.97 -8.77
N ASP A 356 -11.08 23.94 -9.59
CA ASP A 356 -10.00 23.06 -10.09
C ASP A 356 -8.96 23.88 -10.86
N LYS A 357 -9.43 24.78 -11.74
CA LYS A 357 -8.56 25.69 -12.51
C LYS A 357 -7.65 26.49 -11.60
N HIS A 358 -8.21 27.16 -10.59
CA HIS A 358 -7.43 27.97 -9.67
C HIS A 358 -6.47 27.15 -8.82
N ALA A 359 -6.86 25.93 -8.39
CA ALA A 359 -5.99 25.02 -7.64
C ALA A 359 -4.76 24.62 -8.47
N ILE A 360 -4.95 24.28 -9.76
CA ILE A 360 -3.88 23.94 -10.68
C ILE A 360 -3.01 25.16 -11.00
N GLN A 361 -3.63 26.33 -11.26
CA GLN A 361 -2.90 27.58 -11.51
C GLN A 361 -2.05 28.01 -10.30
N ALA A 362 -2.55 27.84 -9.08
CA ALA A 362 -1.79 28.12 -7.85
C ALA A 362 -0.58 27.22 -7.70
N ALA A 363 -0.73 25.92 -8.01
CA ALA A 363 0.39 24.99 -8.03
C ALA A 363 1.46 25.39 -9.06
N VAL A 364 1.05 25.67 -10.30
CA VAL A 364 1.95 26.16 -11.36
C VAL A 364 2.68 27.43 -10.93
N ARG A 365 1.98 28.38 -10.30
CA ARG A 365 2.59 29.62 -9.80
C ARG A 365 3.60 29.39 -8.70
N SER A 366 3.46 28.30 -7.96
CA SER A 366 4.36 27.89 -6.86
C SER A 366 5.65 27.21 -7.35
N VAL A 367 5.70 26.77 -8.60
CA VAL A 367 6.91 26.22 -9.23
C VAL A 367 7.85 27.36 -9.61
N TRP A 368 9.02 27.40 -8.97
CA TRP A 368 9.98 28.47 -9.20
C TRP A 368 10.61 28.38 -10.60
N GLY A 369 10.59 29.48 -11.34
CA GLY A 369 11.15 29.55 -12.69
C GLY A 369 10.33 28.81 -13.74
N ALA A 370 9.08 28.48 -13.45
CA ALA A 370 8.19 27.82 -14.39
C ALA A 370 8.07 28.59 -15.71
N ASP A 371 8.37 27.92 -16.82
CA ASP A 371 8.11 28.37 -18.18
C ASP A 371 6.85 27.63 -18.68
N PRO A 372 5.76 28.32 -19.03
CA PRO A 372 4.52 27.68 -19.49
C PRO A 372 4.72 26.69 -20.64
N ALA A 373 5.70 26.95 -21.52
CA ALA A 373 6.02 26.07 -22.65
C ALA A 373 6.75 24.79 -22.25
N ARG A 374 7.27 24.71 -21.03
CA ARG A 374 8.08 23.60 -20.53
C ARG A 374 7.50 22.91 -19.30
N LEU A 375 6.33 23.35 -18.85
CA LEU A 375 5.66 22.81 -17.67
C LEU A 375 5.40 21.32 -17.83
N ARG A 376 5.88 20.54 -16.86
CA ARG A 376 5.77 19.09 -16.78
C ARG A 376 4.63 18.72 -15.85
N ILE A 377 3.42 18.70 -16.38
CA ILE A 377 2.19 18.41 -15.63
C ILE A 377 1.71 17.02 -16.00
N VAL A 378 1.37 16.24 -14.98
CA VAL A 378 0.62 14.99 -15.14
C VAL A 378 -0.68 15.10 -14.35
N ARG A 379 -1.78 14.66 -14.94
CA ARG A 379 -3.08 14.49 -14.30
C ARG A 379 -3.45 13.02 -14.30
N ILE A 380 -3.83 12.52 -13.11
CA ILE A 380 -4.24 11.13 -12.88
C ILE A 380 -5.65 11.09 -12.28
N PRO A 381 -6.48 10.09 -12.58
CA PRO A 381 -7.78 9.93 -11.95
C PRO A 381 -7.66 9.77 -10.42
N ASN A 382 -6.76 8.92 -9.98
CA ASN A 382 -6.38 8.68 -8.58
C ASN A 382 -5.08 7.87 -8.54
N THR A 383 -4.55 7.58 -7.37
CA THR A 383 -3.27 6.85 -7.24
C THR A 383 -3.37 5.34 -7.40
N LEU A 384 -4.56 4.79 -7.59
CA LEU A 384 -4.77 3.36 -7.87
C LEU A 384 -4.92 3.09 -9.37
N HIS A 385 -5.63 3.97 -10.09
CA HIS A 385 -5.94 3.80 -11.52
C HIS A 385 -5.13 4.81 -12.33
N ILE A 386 -3.92 4.41 -12.74
CA ILE A 386 -2.98 5.27 -13.49
C ILE A 386 -2.58 4.69 -14.84
N GLU A 387 -3.33 3.74 -15.37
CA GLU A 387 -3.12 3.23 -16.72
C GLU A 387 -3.36 4.33 -17.77
N GLN A 388 -4.47 5.07 -17.64
CA GLN A 388 -4.76 6.21 -18.51
C GLN A 388 -4.57 7.50 -17.72
N ILE A 389 -3.67 8.34 -18.23
CA ILE A 389 -3.31 9.62 -17.62
C ILE A 389 -3.30 10.72 -18.68
N GLU A 390 -3.27 11.96 -18.22
CA GLU A 390 -3.06 13.11 -19.08
C GLU A 390 -1.70 13.74 -18.77
N VAL A 391 -0.95 14.10 -19.80
CA VAL A 391 0.38 14.69 -19.67
C VAL A 391 0.42 16.03 -20.41
N SER A 392 1.19 17.00 -19.92
CA SER A 392 1.42 18.23 -20.65
C SER A 392 2.21 17.97 -21.95
N GLU A 393 1.94 18.75 -22.98
CA GLU A 393 2.59 18.65 -24.29
C GLU A 393 4.13 18.66 -24.19
N ALA A 394 4.69 19.34 -23.20
CA ALA A 394 6.14 19.39 -22.94
C ALA A 394 6.75 18.02 -22.62
N LEU A 395 5.95 17.03 -22.19
CA LEU A 395 6.39 15.67 -21.90
C LEU A 395 6.44 14.77 -23.15
N LEU A 396 5.80 15.16 -24.25
CA LEU A 396 5.72 14.32 -25.46
C LEU A 396 7.09 13.90 -26.04
N PRO A 397 8.13 14.78 -26.08
CA PRO A 397 9.42 14.38 -26.65
C PRO A 397 10.07 13.19 -25.93
N GLU A 398 9.84 13.01 -24.63
CA GLU A 398 10.38 11.88 -23.88
C GLU A 398 9.49 10.63 -23.90
N LEU A 399 8.22 10.77 -24.31
CA LEU A 399 7.24 9.69 -24.27
C LEU A 399 7.01 9.01 -25.63
N ARG A 400 7.24 9.74 -26.73
CA ARG A 400 6.90 9.28 -28.10
C ARG A 400 7.62 7.99 -28.53
N ASP A 401 8.86 7.82 -28.09
CA ASP A 401 9.70 6.70 -28.50
C ASP A 401 9.72 5.55 -27.46
N ARG A 402 8.80 5.59 -26.51
CA ARG A 402 8.67 4.56 -25.46
C ARG A 402 7.66 3.49 -25.86
N ASP A 403 8.06 2.22 -25.74
CA ASP A 403 7.19 1.07 -26.01
C ASP A 403 6.09 0.88 -24.94
N ASP A 404 6.32 1.40 -23.73
CA ASP A 404 5.41 1.33 -22.61
C ASP A 404 4.43 2.52 -22.51
N ILE A 405 4.41 3.41 -23.53
CA ILE A 405 3.48 4.54 -23.66
C ILE A 405 2.75 4.48 -25.00
N GLU A 406 1.45 4.69 -24.96
CA GLU A 406 0.60 4.88 -26.13
C GLU A 406 -0.03 6.27 -26.09
N ILE A 407 0.20 7.08 -27.14
CA ILE A 407 -0.41 8.41 -27.28
C ILE A 407 -1.85 8.24 -27.78
N LEU A 408 -2.83 8.73 -27.03
CA LEU A 408 -4.26 8.53 -27.31
C LEU A 408 -4.95 9.76 -27.90
N SER A 409 -4.33 10.93 -27.88
CA SER A 409 -4.93 12.16 -28.43
C SER A 409 -3.90 13.13 -28.96
N GLU A 410 -4.35 14.05 -29.82
CA GLU A 410 -3.63 15.28 -30.10
C GLU A 410 -3.67 16.21 -28.87
N PRO A 411 -2.76 17.18 -28.77
CA PRO A 411 -2.77 18.16 -27.68
C PRO A 411 -4.06 19.01 -27.66
N TYR A 412 -4.72 19.10 -26.50
CA TYR A 412 -5.96 19.84 -26.29
C TYR A 412 -5.89 20.78 -25.09
N ALA A 413 -6.74 21.80 -25.07
CA ALA A 413 -6.89 22.71 -23.93
C ALA A 413 -7.67 22.02 -22.80
N TRP A 414 -7.41 22.43 -21.56
CA TRP A 414 -8.21 21.99 -20.42
C TRP A 414 -9.69 22.32 -20.62
N ASP A 415 -10.55 21.34 -20.37
CA ASP A 415 -12.00 21.46 -20.53
C ASP A 415 -12.66 21.82 -19.19
N PHE A 416 -12.43 23.07 -18.74
CA PHE A 416 -13.07 23.61 -17.54
C PHE A 416 -14.48 24.10 -17.86
N ASP A 417 -15.43 23.81 -16.96
CA ASP A 417 -16.76 24.39 -17.00
C ASP A 417 -16.77 25.92 -16.71
N ALA A 418 -17.95 26.52 -16.72
CA ALA A 418 -18.11 27.96 -16.44
C ALA A 418 -17.67 28.37 -15.02
N SER A 419 -17.63 27.41 -14.08
CA SER A 419 -17.17 27.58 -12.70
C SER A 419 -15.67 27.30 -12.53
N GLY A 420 -14.99 26.85 -13.59
CA GLY A 420 -13.59 26.51 -13.58
C GLY A 420 -13.31 25.08 -13.04
N ASN A 421 -14.28 24.17 -13.10
CA ASN A 421 -14.13 22.79 -12.67
C ASN A 421 -14.00 21.83 -13.87
N LEU A 422 -13.35 20.68 -13.64
CA LEU A 422 -13.14 19.62 -14.64
C LEU A 422 -14.26 18.58 -14.62
N PHE A 423 -15.01 18.48 -13.50
CA PHE A 423 -16.08 17.51 -13.28
C PHE A 423 -16.99 17.92 -12.12
#